data_59b6f938dab6bb184f6caa45d9d460b3
#
_entry.id   59b6f938dab6bb184f6caa45d9d460b3
#
_cell.length_a   1.000
_cell.length_b   1.000
_cell.length_c   1.000
_cell.angle_alpha   90.00
_cell.angle_beta   90.00
_cell.angle_gamma   90.00
#
_symmetry.space_group_name_H-M   'P 1'
#
loop_
_entity.id
_entity.type
_entity.pdbx_description
1 polymer ?
#
loop_
_entity_poly.entity_id
_entity_poly.type
_entity_poly.pdbx_seq_one_letter_code
_entity_poly.pdbx_strand_id
1 'polypeptide(L)'
;MSNDPSVPPTSPDSEWKISTRTVSHGRPAPDPGAPVNESITLSSTFHAGGPLDYGRVGNPTWTALESTLADLESTQSALCFPSGVAAISAVLDLVPVGGVVVAPAHPYSGTRGLLNERQSAGRFTVREYQPSPTADISAELQGADLLWIETPSNPLLEISDIAGLSQQAHAAGALVAIDATFITPYIAQPINFGVDLVVHSVTKFLAGHSDGIMGSVATNSDELATRLHTIRTLGGAIVGPFEAFLALRGIRTLGVRMDRSIANAQTIAERLLTLPVVEKVRYPGLSSHPGHDLAMATTGAGAVVCFEVHSADQAEAIAESTRLWTHATSLGGVESLIERRARWPFEHPDVPSNLIRLSVGIEDVDDLWNDLYQAISAHS
;
A
#
# COMPACT_ATOMS: atom_id res chain seq x y z
N MET A 1 -16.00 -35.84 7.79
CA MET A 1 -15.45 -34.57 7.30
C MET A 1 -16.52 -33.54 7.62
N SER A 2 -16.29 -32.67 8.58
CA SER A 2 -17.26 -31.66 9.02
C SER A 2 -17.23 -30.51 7.98
N ASN A 3 -18.33 -30.33 7.25
CA ASN A 3 -18.57 -29.12 6.48
C ASN A 3 -18.93 -28.00 7.47
N ASP A 4 -17.93 -27.31 7.97
CA ASP A 4 -18.11 -26.06 8.69
C ASP A 4 -18.19 -24.93 7.62
N PRO A 5 -19.35 -24.28 7.43
CA PRO A 5 -19.53 -23.24 6.43
C PRO A 5 -18.76 -21.93 6.77
N SER A 6 -18.11 -21.85 7.92
CA SER A 6 -17.31 -20.70 8.35
C SER A 6 -15.84 -20.79 7.93
N VAL A 7 -15.37 -21.93 7.43
CA VAL A 7 -14.02 -22.11 6.90
C VAL A 7 -14.08 -21.98 5.38
N PRO A 8 -13.50 -20.92 4.79
CA PRO A 8 -13.39 -20.87 3.34
C PRO A 8 -12.64 -22.12 2.86
N PRO A 9 -13.09 -22.75 1.76
CA PRO A 9 -12.38 -23.90 1.23
C PRO A 9 -10.93 -23.49 0.96
N THR A 10 -9.97 -24.31 1.45
CA THR A 10 -8.58 -24.20 1.02
C THR A 10 -8.58 -24.25 -0.49
N SER A 11 -8.31 -23.10 -1.10
CA SER A 11 -8.44 -22.92 -2.55
C SER A 11 -7.53 -23.92 -3.27
N PRO A 12 -8.04 -24.68 -4.27
CA PRO A 12 -7.19 -25.40 -5.21
C PRO A 12 -6.28 -24.47 -6.01
N ASP A 13 -6.43 -23.18 -5.84
CA ASP A 13 -5.84 -22.10 -6.65
C ASP A 13 -4.44 -21.69 -6.17
N SER A 14 -3.91 -22.26 -5.08
CA SER A 14 -2.58 -21.94 -4.55
C SER A 14 -1.43 -22.29 -5.53
N GLU A 15 -1.71 -23.11 -6.55
CA GLU A 15 -0.76 -23.44 -7.62
C GLU A 15 -0.73 -22.39 -8.74
N TRP A 16 -1.73 -21.50 -8.81
CA TRP A 16 -1.79 -20.51 -9.86
C TRP A 16 -0.88 -19.31 -9.58
N LYS A 17 -0.32 -18.76 -10.67
CA LYS A 17 0.45 -17.53 -10.58
C LYS A 17 -0.41 -16.37 -10.12
N ILE A 18 0.20 -15.38 -9.49
CA ILE A 18 -0.48 -14.19 -8.94
C ILE A 18 -1.38 -13.48 -9.98
N SER A 19 -0.94 -13.36 -11.23
CA SER A 19 -1.72 -12.76 -12.31
C SER A 19 -3.03 -13.49 -12.60
N THR A 20 -3.07 -14.82 -12.43
CA THR A 20 -4.30 -15.61 -12.55
C THR A 20 -5.17 -15.43 -11.31
N ARG A 21 -4.57 -15.46 -10.13
CA ARG A 21 -5.26 -15.28 -8.84
C ARG A 21 -5.98 -13.93 -8.77
N THR A 22 -5.38 -12.84 -9.26
CA THR A 22 -6.05 -11.53 -9.35
C THR A 22 -7.33 -11.56 -10.18
N VAL A 23 -7.42 -12.38 -11.21
CA VAL A 23 -8.57 -12.49 -12.10
C VAL A 23 -9.65 -13.43 -11.55
N SER A 24 -9.25 -14.55 -10.95
CA SER A 24 -10.15 -15.67 -10.61
C SER A 24 -10.72 -15.61 -9.19
N HIS A 25 -9.99 -15.06 -8.22
CA HIS A 25 -10.36 -15.12 -6.80
C HIS A 25 -11.55 -14.22 -6.44
N GLY A 26 -12.29 -14.53 -5.34
CA GLY A 26 -13.45 -13.75 -4.88
C GLY A 26 -14.62 -13.76 -5.89
N ARG A 27 -14.79 -14.86 -6.61
CA ARG A 27 -15.97 -15.11 -7.47
C ARG A 27 -16.94 -16.03 -6.74
N PRO A 28 -18.24 -15.92 -7.03
CA PRO A 28 -19.23 -16.90 -6.58
C PRO A 28 -18.88 -18.31 -7.05
N ALA A 29 -19.44 -19.33 -6.34
CA ALA A 29 -19.35 -20.71 -6.79
C ALA A 29 -19.88 -20.87 -8.23
N PRO A 30 -19.22 -21.70 -9.07
CA PRO A 30 -19.57 -21.85 -10.48
C PRO A 30 -20.80 -22.75 -10.71
N ASP A 31 -21.87 -22.49 -9.96
CA ASP A 31 -23.14 -23.21 -10.12
C ASP A 31 -23.86 -22.77 -11.41
N PRO A 32 -24.62 -23.68 -12.08
CA PRO A 32 -25.39 -23.34 -13.24
C PRO A 32 -26.36 -22.17 -12.98
N GLY A 33 -26.18 -21.06 -13.73
CA GLY A 33 -27.00 -19.85 -13.58
C GLY A 33 -26.50 -18.86 -12.54
N ALA A 34 -25.45 -19.18 -11.76
CA ALA A 34 -24.81 -18.22 -10.85
C ALA A 34 -24.13 -17.07 -11.61
N PRO A 35 -24.10 -15.87 -11.06
CA PRO A 35 -23.35 -14.75 -11.67
C PRO A 35 -21.85 -15.02 -11.64
N VAL A 36 -21.10 -14.51 -12.62
CA VAL A 36 -19.64 -14.64 -12.66
C VAL A 36 -18.95 -13.70 -11.66
N ASN A 37 -19.58 -12.59 -11.32
CA ASN A 37 -19.08 -11.63 -10.33
C ASN A 37 -19.91 -11.65 -9.06
N GLU A 38 -19.26 -11.29 -7.94
CA GLU A 38 -19.96 -11.10 -6.66
C GLU A 38 -21.02 -9.99 -6.79
N SER A 39 -22.14 -10.17 -6.07
CA SER A 39 -23.23 -9.19 -6.06
C SER A 39 -22.99 -8.11 -5.01
N ILE A 40 -23.48 -6.89 -5.27
CA ILE A 40 -23.45 -5.81 -4.28
C ILE A 40 -24.63 -6.01 -3.31
N THR A 41 -24.32 -6.31 -2.05
CA THR A 41 -25.33 -6.50 -0.99
C THR A 41 -25.51 -5.21 -0.20
N LEU A 42 -26.55 -4.45 -0.54
CA LEU A 42 -26.91 -3.20 0.17
C LEU A 42 -27.92 -3.51 1.29
N SER A 43 -27.43 -4.11 2.39
CA SER A 43 -28.27 -4.42 3.56
C SER A 43 -27.52 -4.07 4.85
N SER A 44 -28.21 -3.38 5.76
CA SER A 44 -27.71 -3.12 7.12
C SER A 44 -28.14 -4.20 8.12
N THR A 45 -29.16 -4.98 7.81
CA THR A 45 -29.70 -6.01 8.70
C THR A 45 -30.06 -7.27 7.91
N PHE A 46 -30.00 -8.41 8.59
CA PHE A 46 -30.27 -9.73 8.01
C PHE A 46 -31.31 -10.46 8.86
N HIS A 47 -31.99 -11.45 8.29
CA HIS A 47 -32.90 -12.29 9.05
C HIS A 47 -32.16 -13.11 10.09
N ALA A 48 -32.69 -13.16 11.33
CA ALA A 48 -32.08 -13.88 12.44
C ALA A 48 -31.96 -15.40 12.16
N GLY A 49 -30.91 -16.01 12.73
CA GLY A 49 -30.64 -17.44 12.62
C GLY A 49 -29.72 -17.83 11.48
N GLY A 50 -29.17 -16.86 10.76
CA GLY A 50 -28.08 -17.04 9.76
C GLY A 50 -26.69 -16.69 10.32
N PRO A 51 -25.65 -16.75 9.49
CA PRO A 51 -24.29 -16.39 9.89
C PRO A 51 -24.08 -14.87 10.05
N LEU A 52 -24.99 -14.04 9.54
CA LEU A 52 -24.94 -12.59 9.61
C LEU A 52 -26.26 -12.06 10.17
N ASP A 53 -26.16 -11.17 11.14
CA ASP A 53 -27.30 -10.47 11.73
C ASP A 53 -27.31 -8.98 11.39
N TYR A 54 -26.12 -8.36 11.28
CA TYR A 54 -25.98 -6.91 11.11
C TYR A 54 -24.79 -6.52 10.24
N GLY A 55 -25.03 -5.60 9.30
CA GLY A 55 -24.06 -5.20 8.27
C GLY A 55 -22.77 -4.52 8.78
N ARG A 56 -22.69 -4.11 10.06
CA ARG A 56 -21.45 -3.64 10.67
C ARG A 56 -20.51 -4.80 11.07
N VAL A 57 -21.07 -5.99 11.27
CA VAL A 57 -20.28 -7.18 11.64
C VAL A 57 -19.74 -7.89 10.40
N GLY A 58 -20.54 -7.93 9.33
CA GLY A 58 -20.15 -8.57 8.07
C GLY A 58 -21.08 -8.20 6.91
N ASN A 59 -20.58 -8.37 5.69
CA ASN A 59 -21.33 -8.17 4.46
C ASN A 59 -20.75 -9.07 3.36
N PRO A 60 -21.55 -9.81 2.58
CA PRO A 60 -21.05 -10.73 1.54
C PRO A 60 -20.09 -10.06 0.55
N THR A 61 -20.35 -8.80 0.17
CA THR A 61 -19.50 -8.06 -0.75
C THR A 61 -18.10 -7.81 -0.16
N TRP A 62 -17.99 -7.53 1.14
CA TRP A 62 -16.67 -7.39 1.80
C TRP A 62 -15.96 -8.73 1.88
N THR A 63 -16.67 -9.78 2.23
CA THR A 63 -16.10 -11.12 2.36
C THR A 63 -15.40 -11.55 1.08
N ALA A 64 -16.00 -11.28 -0.08
CA ALA A 64 -15.38 -11.57 -1.36
C ALA A 64 -14.08 -10.77 -1.57
N LEU A 65 -14.03 -9.50 -1.19
CA LEU A 65 -12.83 -8.68 -1.25
C LEU A 65 -11.78 -9.13 -0.23
N GLU A 66 -12.19 -9.35 1.02
CA GLU A 66 -11.31 -9.79 2.11
C GLU A 66 -10.66 -11.14 1.80
N SER A 67 -11.43 -12.11 1.30
CA SER A 67 -10.88 -13.40 0.88
C SER A 67 -9.90 -13.27 -0.29
N THR A 68 -10.18 -12.37 -1.24
CA THR A 68 -9.28 -12.08 -2.35
C THR A 68 -7.95 -11.48 -1.86
N LEU A 69 -8.01 -10.50 -0.96
CA LEU A 69 -6.82 -9.86 -0.40
C LEU A 69 -5.99 -10.83 0.44
N ALA A 70 -6.65 -11.66 1.26
CA ALA A 70 -5.99 -12.70 2.03
C ALA A 70 -5.24 -13.69 1.12
N ASP A 71 -5.91 -14.16 0.06
CA ASP A 71 -5.28 -15.06 -0.92
C ASP A 71 -4.09 -14.39 -1.59
N LEU A 72 -4.25 -13.18 -2.12
CA LEU A 72 -3.17 -12.50 -2.83
C LEU A 72 -1.96 -12.22 -1.95
N GLU A 73 -2.15 -11.91 -0.67
CA GLU A 73 -1.08 -11.75 0.32
C GLU A 73 -0.53 -13.07 0.88
N SER A 74 -1.10 -14.20 0.47
CA SER A 74 -0.74 -15.53 1.03
C SER A 74 -0.95 -15.61 2.54
N THR A 75 -2.04 -14.98 3.03
CA THR A 75 -2.45 -14.96 4.44
C THR A 75 -3.75 -15.72 4.67
N GLN A 76 -4.01 -16.07 5.94
CA GLN A 76 -5.24 -16.74 6.34
C GLN A 76 -6.42 -15.77 6.43
N SER A 77 -6.15 -14.51 6.74
CA SER A 77 -7.18 -13.49 6.97
C SER A 77 -6.77 -12.13 6.40
N ALA A 78 -7.74 -11.40 5.88
CA ALA A 78 -7.64 -9.98 5.62
C ALA A 78 -8.91 -9.26 6.05
N LEU A 79 -8.79 -8.03 6.52
CA LEU A 79 -9.91 -7.18 6.92
C LEU A 79 -9.86 -5.86 6.16
N CYS A 80 -11.00 -5.42 5.65
CA CYS A 80 -11.15 -4.14 4.96
C CYS A 80 -11.58 -3.02 5.91
N PHE A 81 -11.09 -1.83 5.63
CA PHE A 81 -11.33 -0.58 6.36
C PHE A 81 -11.73 0.55 5.39
N PRO A 82 -12.40 1.62 5.86
CA PRO A 82 -12.91 2.68 4.99
C PRO A 82 -11.81 3.59 4.41
N SER A 83 -10.56 3.42 4.84
CA SER A 83 -9.38 4.10 4.26
C SER A 83 -8.09 3.40 4.69
N GLY A 84 -6.98 3.66 3.97
CA GLY A 84 -5.65 3.21 4.39
C GLY A 84 -5.28 3.73 5.78
N VAL A 85 -5.60 5.00 6.08
CA VAL A 85 -5.36 5.59 7.41
C VAL A 85 -6.17 4.87 8.51
N ALA A 86 -7.40 4.43 8.22
CA ALA A 86 -8.19 3.63 9.17
C ALA A 86 -7.57 2.25 9.41
N ALA A 87 -6.99 1.63 8.38
CA ALA A 87 -6.26 0.37 8.51
C ALA A 87 -4.98 0.54 9.35
N ILE A 88 -4.18 1.59 9.10
CA ILE A 88 -3.02 1.96 9.92
C ILE A 88 -3.43 2.19 11.37
N SER A 89 -4.50 2.98 11.59
CA SER A 89 -5.06 3.25 12.91
C SER A 89 -5.40 1.97 13.66
N ALA A 90 -6.04 1.01 13.01
CA ALA A 90 -6.40 -0.28 13.62
C ALA A 90 -5.18 -1.10 14.04
N VAL A 91 -4.10 -1.09 13.25
CA VAL A 91 -2.83 -1.74 13.61
C VAL A 91 -2.18 -1.06 14.80
N LEU A 92 -2.13 0.28 14.82
CA LEU A 92 -1.60 1.03 15.96
C LEU A 92 -2.41 0.84 17.25
N ASP A 93 -3.72 0.51 17.15
CA ASP A 93 -4.57 0.18 18.30
C ASP A 93 -4.27 -1.21 18.92
N LEU A 94 -3.48 -2.05 18.23
CA LEU A 94 -2.96 -3.31 18.81
C LEU A 94 -1.88 -3.05 19.87
N VAL A 95 -1.19 -1.91 19.80
CA VAL A 95 -0.13 -1.54 20.77
C VAL A 95 -0.76 -1.24 22.13
N PRO A 96 -0.24 -1.81 23.23
CA PRO A 96 -0.76 -1.52 24.57
C PRO A 96 -0.56 -0.05 24.95
N VAL A 97 -1.37 0.43 25.91
CA VAL A 97 -1.17 1.78 26.50
C VAL A 97 0.17 1.84 27.20
N GLY A 98 0.98 2.84 26.89
CA GLY A 98 2.34 2.99 27.40
C GLY A 98 3.39 2.18 26.66
N GLY A 99 2.98 1.47 25.58
CA GLY A 99 3.88 0.69 24.74
C GLY A 99 4.84 1.54 23.90
N VAL A 100 5.61 0.86 23.05
CA VAL A 100 6.62 1.48 22.20
C VAL A 100 6.43 1.04 20.75
N VAL A 101 6.36 2.02 19.84
CA VAL A 101 6.36 1.81 18.39
C VAL A 101 7.69 2.28 17.81
N VAL A 102 8.34 1.42 17.03
CA VAL A 102 9.51 1.79 16.21
C VAL A 102 9.04 2.02 14.80
N ALA A 103 9.34 3.16 14.21
CA ALA A 103 8.87 3.55 12.88
C ALA A 103 9.98 4.23 12.06
N PRO A 104 9.93 4.22 10.71
CA PRO A 104 10.91 4.95 9.92
C PRO A 104 10.80 6.46 10.19
N ALA A 105 11.92 7.18 10.03
CA ALA A 105 11.97 8.63 10.25
C ALA A 105 11.06 9.41 9.29
N HIS A 106 10.85 8.87 8.08
CA HIS A 106 10.06 9.50 7.02
C HIS A 106 8.90 8.61 6.56
N PRO A 107 7.95 8.22 7.45
CA PRO A 107 6.82 7.41 7.02
C PRO A 107 5.82 8.27 6.23
N TYR A 108 4.89 7.63 5.55
CA TYR A 108 3.74 8.31 4.95
C TYR A 108 3.15 9.35 5.91
N SER A 109 2.83 10.53 5.40
CA SER A 109 2.38 11.67 6.24
C SER A 109 1.16 11.34 7.11
N GLY A 110 0.25 10.48 6.64
CA GLY A 110 -0.88 9.99 7.43
C GLY A 110 -0.44 9.10 8.60
N THR A 111 0.52 8.21 8.39
CA THR A 111 1.13 7.38 9.45
C THR A 111 1.82 8.25 10.47
N ARG A 112 2.64 9.22 10.02
CA ARG A 112 3.31 10.18 10.90
C ARG A 112 2.32 10.99 11.73
N GLY A 113 1.23 11.45 11.10
CA GLY A 113 0.17 12.17 11.79
C GLY A 113 -0.46 11.36 12.93
N LEU A 114 -0.78 10.08 12.68
CA LEU A 114 -1.32 9.17 13.69
C LEU A 114 -0.31 8.87 14.81
N LEU A 115 0.96 8.63 14.46
CA LEU A 115 2.02 8.37 15.43
C LEU A 115 2.19 9.56 16.38
N ASN A 116 2.28 10.77 15.84
CA ASN A 116 2.45 12.02 16.61
C ASN A 116 1.24 12.32 17.49
N GLU A 117 0.03 12.19 16.96
CA GLU A 117 -1.21 12.40 17.72
C GLU A 117 -1.30 11.46 18.91
N ARG A 118 -1.07 10.17 18.71
CA ARG A 118 -1.17 9.16 19.76
C ARG A 118 -0.05 9.26 20.77
N GLN A 119 1.17 9.58 20.35
CA GLN A 119 2.28 9.88 21.27
C GLN A 119 1.94 11.10 22.14
N SER A 120 1.43 12.18 21.55
CA SER A 120 1.02 13.39 22.26
C SER A 120 -0.12 13.13 23.25
N ALA A 121 -1.03 12.20 22.91
CA ALA A 121 -2.10 11.74 23.79
C ALA A 121 -1.60 10.75 24.89
N GLY A 122 -0.31 10.40 24.94
CA GLY A 122 0.25 9.46 25.90
C GLY A 122 -0.14 7.99 25.67
N ARG A 123 -0.56 7.67 24.45
CA ARG A 123 -0.99 6.31 24.10
C ARG A 123 0.19 5.35 24.05
N PHE A 124 1.31 5.78 23.45
CA PHE A 124 2.58 5.05 23.34
C PHE A 124 3.73 6.01 23.07
N THR A 125 4.96 5.50 23.08
CA THR A 125 6.18 6.23 22.69
C THR A 125 6.58 5.80 21.27
N VAL A 126 7.04 6.76 20.46
CA VAL A 126 7.60 6.49 19.13
C VAL A 126 9.11 6.64 19.18
N ARG A 127 9.82 5.65 18.61
CA ARG A 127 11.26 5.73 18.32
C ARG A 127 11.43 5.64 16.81
N GLU A 128 12.29 6.47 16.26
CA GLU A 128 12.51 6.54 14.82
C GLU A 128 13.79 5.81 14.42
N TYR A 129 13.77 5.18 13.23
CA TYR A 129 14.96 4.62 12.61
C TYR A 129 15.13 5.16 11.18
N GLN A 130 16.38 5.14 10.67
CA GLN A 130 16.68 5.55 9.30
C GLN A 130 16.55 4.33 8.37
N PRO A 131 15.63 4.37 7.38
CA PRO A 131 15.47 3.30 6.40
C PRO A 131 16.74 3.12 5.57
N SER A 132 17.23 1.89 5.49
CA SER A 132 18.33 1.54 4.59
C SER A 132 18.37 0.02 4.35
N PRO A 133 19.05 -0.45 3.27
CA PRO A 133 19.23 -1.87 3.02
C PRO A 133 19.97 -2.64 4.12
N THR A 134 20.71 -1.93 4.96
CA THR A 134 21.57 -2.53 6.00
C THR A 134 21.29 -1.96 7.39
N ALA A 135 20.06 -1.51 7.64
CA ALA A 135 19.70 -0.90 8.92
C ALA A 135 19.83 -1.93 10.07
N ASP A 136 20.60 -1.56 11.10
CA ASP A 136 20.60 -2.22 12.41
C ASP A 136 19.84 -1.31 13.38
N ILE A 137 18.67 -1.77 13.82
CA ILE A 137 17.75 -1.03 14.70
C ILE A 137 17.56 -1.75 16.04
N SER A 138 18.50 -2.62 16.38
CA SER A 138 18.44 -3.43 17.61
C SER A 138 18.33 -2.59 18.89
N ALA A 139 18.90 -1.39 18.87
CA ALA A 139 18.83 -0.46 20.00
C ALA A 139 17.42 0.15 20.15
N GLU A 140 16.82 0.58 19.04
CA GLU A 140 15.47 1.16 19.00
C GLU A 140 14.40 0.12 19.37
N LEU A 141 14.64 -1.15 19.05
CA LEU A 141 13.71 -2.27 19.30
C LEU A 141 13.69 -2.76 20.74
N GLN A 142 14.61 -2.32 21.62
CA GLN A 142 14.61 -2.78 23.00
C GLN A 142 13.30 -2.41 23.72
N GLY A 143 12.50 -3.44 24.09
CA GLY A 143 11.19 -3.28 24.71
C GLY A 143 10.14 -2.63 23.80
N ALA A 144 10.31 -2.72 22.49
CA ALA A 144 9.29 -2.30 21.54
C ALA A 144 8.15 -3.33 21.45
N ASP A 145 6.94 -2.85 21.22
CA ASP A 145 5.75 -3.67 20.99
C ASP A 145 5.44 -3.83 19.50
N LEU A 146 5.80 -2.83 18.70
CA LEU A 146 5.53 -2.81 17.26
C LEU A 146 6.68 -2.17 16.47
N LEU A 147 7.17 -2.86 15.45
CA LEU A 147 7.93 -2.29 14.36
C LEU A 147 6.99 -1.97 13.20
N TRP A 148 6.98 -0.71 12.76
CA TRP A 148 6.33 -0.26 11.53
C TRP A 148 7.36 -0.14 10.42
N ILE A 149 7.15 -0.82 9.29
CA ILE A 149 7.99 -0.75 8.10
C ILE A 149 7.21 -0.06 6.98
N GLU A 150 7.88 0.75 6.17
CA GLU A 150 7.39 1.28 4.91
C GLU A 150 8.54 1.21 3.89
N THR A 151 8.37 0.40 2.85
CA THR A 151 9.38 0.24 1.80
C THR A 151 8.74 -0.20 0.49
N PRO A 152 9.03 0.47 -0.65
CA PRO A 152 9.74 1.76 -0.75
C PRO A 152 9.05 2.87 0.03
N SER A 153 9.81 3.77 0.66
CA SER A 153 9.25 4.90 1.42
C SER A 153 8.62 5.96 0.51
N ASN A 154 7.64 6.71 1.01
CA ASN A 154 6.97 7.78 0.26
C ASN A 154 7.28 9.15 0.86
N PRO A 155 7.94 10.08 0.13
CA PRO A 155 8.24 10.03 -1.30
C PRO A 155 9.69 9.67 -1.65
N LEU A 156 10.54 9.37 -0.68
CA LEU A 156 11.98 9.25 -0.88
C LEU A 156 12.40 7.96 -1.59
N LEU A 157 11.51 6.97 -1.68
CA LEU A 157 11.72 5.66 -2.29
C LEU A 157 12.89 4.87 -1.68
N GLU A 158 13.14 5.07 -0.38
CA GLU A 158 14.14 4.33 0.36
C GLU A 158 13.75 2.86 0.49
N ILE A 159 14.74 1.97 0.39
CA ILE A 159 14.53 0.53 0.47
C ILE A 159 15.09 0.00 1.79
N SER A 160 14.29 -0.80 2.48
CA SER A 160 14.65 -1.49 3.71
C SER A 160 14.64 -3.00 3.53
N ASP A 161 15.52 -3.71 4.23
CA ASP A 161 15.51 -5.17 4.29
C ASP A 161 14.38 -5.65 5.20
N ILE A 162 13.25 -6.02 4.59
CA ILE A 162 12.06 -6.47 5.31
C ILE A 162 12.39 -7.69 6.20
N ALA A 163 13.11 -8.67 5.65
CA ALA A 163 13.42 -9.91 6.38
C ALA A 163 14.38 -9.67 7.55
N GLY A 164 15.44 -8.87 7.33
CA GLY A 164 16.39 -8.50 8.38
C GLY A 164 15.75 -7.68 9.50
N LEU A 165 14.90 -6.71 9.16
CA LEU A 165 14.16 -5.91 10.13
C LEU A 165 13.14 -6.77 10.92
N SER A 166 12.42 -7.67 10.24
CA SER A 166 11.48 -8.58 10.90
C SER A 166 12.19 -9.51 11.88
N GLN A 167 13.35 -10.04 11.51
CA GLN A 167 14.15 -10.87 12.41
C GLN A 167 14.61 -10.11 13.65
N GLN A 168 15.08 -8.86 13.50
CA GLN A 168 15.49 -8.02 14.62
C GLN A 168 14.30 -7.72 15.56
N ALA A 169 13.12 -7.39 15.01
CA ALA A 169 11.93 -7.10 15.79
C ALA A 169 11.44 -8.33 16.58
N HIS A 170 11.37 -9.49 15.94
CA HIS A 170 10.98 -10.73 16.59
C HIS A 170 11.97 -11.15 17.69
N ALA A 171 13.27 -10.94 17.48
CA ALA A 171 14.29 -11.19 18.51
C ALA A 171 14.09 -10.29 19.75
N ALA A 172 13.51 -9.10 19.58
CA ALA A 172 13.14 -8.18 20.65
C ALA A 172 11.72 -8.42 21.23
N GLY A 173 10.94 -9.33 20.63
CA GLY A 173 9.56 -9.64 21.04
C GLY A 173 8.51 -8.69 20.47
N ALA A 174 8.87 -7.84 19.51
CA ALA A 174 7.95 -6.90 18.87
C ALA A 174 7.21 -7.53 17.68
N LEU A 175 5.94 -7.13 17.48
CA LEU A 175 5.20 -7.39 16.24
C LEU A 175 5.77 -6.57 15.08
N VAL A 176 5.59 -7.07 13.86
CA VAL A 176 6.03 -6.38 12.64
C VAL A 176 4.82 -6.08 11.75
N ALA A 177 4.61 -4.80 11.46
CA ALA A 177 3.64 -4.35 10.46
C ALA A 177 4.34 -3.60 9.33
N ILE A 178 3.87 -3.81 8.10
CA ILE A 178 4.38 -3.11 6.92
C ILE A 178 3.25 -2.41 6.17
N ASP A 179 3.48 -1.17 5.74
CA ASP A 179 2.69 -0.56 4.67
C ASP A 179 3.26 -1.01 3.32
N ALA A 180 2.55 -1.93 2.66
CA ALA A 180 2.94 -2.54 1.40
C ALA A 180 2.22 -1.90 0.19
N THR A 181 1.67 -0.70 0.36
CA THR A 181 0.87 -0.02 -0.67
C THR A 181 1.61 0.12 -1.99
N PHE A 182 2.93 0.41 -1.99
CA PHE A 182 3.72 0.56 -3.21
C PHE A 182 4.12 -0.78 -3.83
N ILE A 183 4.31 -1.81 -3.01
CA ILE A 183 4.71 -3.15 -3.44
C ILE A 183 3.54 -3.85 -4.13
N THR A 184 2.35 -3.76 -3.59
CA THR A 184 1.18 -4.59 -3.93
C THR A 184 1.46 -6.09 -3.82
N PRO A 185 0.46 -6.94 -3.56
CA PRO A 185 0.66 -8.39 -3.54
C PRO A 185 1.08 -8.96 -4.92
N TYR A 186 0.92 -8.17 -5.98
CA TYR A 186 1.34 -8.56 -7.33
C TYR A 186 2.86 -8.65 -7.47
N ILE A 187 3.60 -7.75 -6.81
CA ILE A 187 5.07 -7.73 -6.88
C ILE A 187 5.66 -8.65 -5.80
N ALA A 188 5.23 -8.51 -4.55
CA ALA A 188 5.72 -9.32 -3.44
C ALA A 188 4.68 -9.46 -2.33
N GLN A 189 4.77 -10.54 -1.58
CA GLN A 189 3.99 -10.80 -0.37
C GLN A 189 4.90 -10.67 0.86
N PRO A 190 4.84 -9.54 1.60
CA PRO A 190 5.72 -9.30 2.76
C PRO A 190 5.59 -10.34 3.87
N ILE A 191 4.47 -11.01 3.97
CA ILE A 191 4.26 -12.10 4.92
C ILE A 191 5.34 -13.19 4.80
N ASN A 192 5.86 -13.42 3.59
CA ASN A 192 6.92 -14.40 3.33
C ASN A 192 8.30 -13.93 3.84
N PHE A 193 8.43 -12.67 4.22
CA PHE A 193 9.64 -12.09 4.81
C PHE A 193 9.55 -11.93 6.33
N GLY A 194 8.57 -12.59 6.97
CA GLY A 194 8.42 -12.62 8.42
C GLY A 194 7.60 -11.46 9.01
N VAL A 195 6.82 -10.76 8.21
CA VAL A 195 5.91 -9.71 8.68
C VAL A 195 4.66 -10.34 9.30
N ASP A 196 4.14 -9.78 10.39
CA ASP A 196 2.91 -10.26 11.06
C ASP A 196 1.64 -9.62 10.48
N LEU A 197 1.75 -8.37 10.01
CA LEU A 197 0.63 -7.54 9.55
C LEU A 197 1.01 -6.80 8.28
N VAL A 198 0.26 -7.07 7.19
CA VAL A 198 0.44 -6.38 5.90
C VAL A 198 -0.68 -5.37 5.71
N VAL A 199 -0.34 -4.11 5.59
CA VAL A 199 -1.29 -2.99 5.42
C VAL A 199 -1.24 -2.49 3.98
N HIS A 200 -2.42 -2.22 3.41
CA HIS A 200 -2.54 -1.53 2.14
C HIS A 200 -3.51 -0.36 2.20
N SER A 201 -3.16 0.73 1.57
CA SER A 201 -4.15 1.64 1.03
C SER A 201 -4.71 1.02 -0.26
N VAL A 202 -5.84 0.31 -0.14
CA VAL A 202 -6.55 -0.31 -1.29
C VAL A 202 -6.96 0.74 -2.31
N THR A 203 -7.17 1.99 -1.86
CA THR A 203 -7.38 3.20 -2.68
C THR A 203 -6.44 3.33 -3.87
N LYS A 204 -5.20 2.84 -3.72
CA LYS A 204 -4.09 3.04 -4.66
C LYS A 204 -4.12 1.97 -5.76
N PHE A 205 -3.04 1.30 -6.01
CA PHE A 205 -2.90 0.30 -7.09
C PHE A 205 -3.95 -0.81 -7.07
N LEU A 206 -4.44 -1.23 -5.89
CA LEU A 206 -5.41 -2.32 -5.78
C LEU A 206 -6.75 -1.94 -6.43
N ALA A 207 -7.36 -0.82 -6.06
CA ALA A 207 -8.54 -0.28 -6.74
C ALA A 207 -8.19 0.26 -8.14
N GLY A 208 -7.14 1.07 -8.23
CA GLY A 208 -6.45 1.45 -9.45
C GLY A 208 -7.19 2.36 -10.42
N HIS A 209 -8.32 2.96 -10.04
CA HIS A 209 -9.16 3.77 -10.92
C HIS A 209 -9.57 5.12 -10.31
N SER A 210 -8.93 5.52 -9.22
CA SER A 210 -9.17 6.80 -8.52
C SER A 210 -10.63 7.05 -8.10
N ASP A 211 -11.40 5.97 -7.90
CA ASP A 211 -12.86 5.97 -7.69
C ASP A 211 -13.31 5.35 -6.35
N GLY A 212 -12.37 4.88 -5.52
CA GLY A 212 -12.66 4.26 -4.23
C GLY A 212 -11.63 4.59 -3.16
N ILE A 213 -12.08 4.78 -1.92
CA ILE A 213 -11.20 4.99 -0.76
C ILE A 213 -11.38 3.82 0.18
N MET A 214 -10.30 3.05 0.40
CA MET A 214 -10.29 1.90 1.30
C MET A 214 -8.89 1.57 1.79
N GLY A 215 -8.83 0.78 2.89
CA GLY A 215 -7.63 0.12 3.37
C GLY A 215 -7.86 -1.33 3.67
N SER A 216 -6.79 -2.08 3.87
CA SER A 216 -6.85 -3.45 4.36
C SER A 216 -5.68 -3.78 5.28
N VAL A 217 -5.90 -4.79 6.13
CA VAL A 217 -4.85 -5.43 6.93
C VAL A 217 -4.97 -6.93 6.75
N ALA A 218 -3.87 -7.59 6.36
CA ALA A 218 -3.79 -9.04 6.20
C ALA A 218 -2.84 -9.65 7.23
N THR A 219 -3.13 -10.86 7.71
CA THR A 219 -2.35 -11.55 8.74
C THR A 219 -2.55 -13.07 8.71
N ASN A 220 -1.56 -13.82 9.19
CA ASN A 220 -1.65 -15.26 9.44
C ASN A 220 -2.02 -15.60 10.90
N SER A 221 -2.18 -14.61 11.77
CA SER A 221 -2.51 -14.82 13.18
C SER A 221 -4.01 -14.67 13.41
N ASP A 222 -4.67 -15.76 13.83
CA ASP A 222 -6.08 -15.73 14.23
C ASP A 222 -6.34 -14.77 15.41
N GLU A 223 -5.38 -14.65 16.32
CA GLU A 223 -5.47 -13.70 17.44
C GLU A 223 -5.48 -12.26 16.93
N LEU A 224 -4.54 -11.89 16.06
CA LEU A 224 -4.48 -10.54 15.49
C LEU A 224 -5.70 -10.23 14.62
N ALA A 225 -6.16 -11.20 13.82
CA ALA A 225 -7.38 -11.07 13.02
C ALA A 225 -8.61 -10.80 13.90
N THR A 226 -8.77 -11.55 15.00
CA THR A 226 -9.86 -11.36 15.97
C THR A 226 -9.81 -10.00 16.65
N ARG A 227 -8.62 -9.54 17.06
CA ARG A 227 -8.42 -8.22 17.67
C ARG A 227 -8.75 -7.11 16.68
N LEU A 228 -8.26 -7.18 15.44
CA LEU A 228 -8.56 -6.22 14.37
C LEU A 228 -10.05 -6.18 14.04
N HIS A 229 -10.72 -7.35 13.97
CA HIS A 229 -12.16 -7.41 13.76
C HIS A 229 -12.92 -6.71 14.90
N THR A 230 -12.48 -6.90 16.15
CA THR A 230 -13.07 -6.23 17.32
C THR A 230 -12.87 -4.72 17.24
N ILE A 231 -11.66 -4.24 16.93
CA ILE A 231 -11.34 -2.82 16.74
C ILE A 231 -12.21 -2.22 15.64
N ARG A 232 -12.32 -2.87 14.49
CA ARG A 232 -13.17 -2.41 13.38
C ARG A 232 -14.63 -2.33 13.78
N THR A 233 -15.15 -3.38 14.41
CA THR A 233 -16.58 -3.50 14.75
C THR A 233 -16.99 -2.49 15.81
N LEU A 234 -16.18 -2.32 16.86
CA LEU A 234 -16.47 -1.38 17.95
C LEU A 234 -16.21 0.07 17.53
N GLY A 235 -15.15 0.32 16.76
CA GLY A 235 -14.84 1.65 16.21
C GLY A 235 -15.77 2.06 15.07
N GLY A 236 -16.53 1.11 14.48
CA GLY A 236 -17.44 1.37 13.37
C GLY A 236 -16.74 1.66 12.04
N ALA A 237 -15.44 1.40 11.92
CA ALA A 237 -14.63 1.66 10.75
C ALA A 237 -14.84 0.59 9.66
N ILE A 238 -16.04 0.49 9.12
CA ILE A 238 -16.45 -0.47 8.09
C ILE A 238 -16.40 0.17 6.69
N VAL A 239 -16.10 -0.64 5.68
CA VAL A 239 -16.15 -0.23 4.28
C VAL A 239 -17.58 -0.31 3.73
N GLY A 240 -17.93 0.56 2.78
CA GLY A 240 -19.20 0.45 2.03
C GLY A 240 -19.13 -0.72 1.03
N PRO A 241 -20.26 -1.44 0.82
CA PRO A 241 -20.26 -2.56 -0.12
C PRO A 241 -20.04 -2.14 -1.58
N PHE A 242 -20.38 -0.92 -1.95
CA PHE A 242 -20.12 -0.41 -3.30
C PHE A 242 -18.62 -0.16 -3.53
N GLU A 243 -17.93 0.45 -2.58
CA GLU A 243 -16.47 0.64 -2.62
C GLU A 243 -15.75 -0.72 -2.62
N ALA A 244 -16.20 -1.68 -1.81
CA ALA A 244 -15.65 -3.04 -1.81
C ALA A 244 -15.79 -3.72 -3.18
N PHE A 245 -16.94 -3.56 -3.85
CA PHE A 245 -17.15 -4.06 -5.20
C PHE A 245 -16.22 -3.39 -6.22
N LEU A 246 -16.06 -2.06 -6.17
CA LEU A 246 -15.15 -1.33 -7.07
C LEU A 246 -13.71 -1.80 -6.90
N ALA A 247 -13.24 -1.99 -5.68
CA ALA A 247 -11.90 -2.50 -5.42
C ALA A 247 -11.72 -3.92 -5.94
N LEU A 248 -12.65 -4.82 -5.66
CA LEU A 248 -12.60 -6.19 -6.18
C LEU A 248 -12.56 -6.20 -7.72
N ARG A 249 -13.34 -5.30 -8.36
CA ARG A 249 -13.32 -5.11 -9.80
C ARG A 249 -11.97 -4.58 -10.28
N GLY A 250 -11.37 -3.62 -9.56
CA GLY A 250 -10.05 -3.06 -9.88
C GLY A 250 -8.94 -4.11 -9.80
N ILE A 251 -8.96 -4.99 -8.79
CA ILE A 251 -8.00 -6.08 -8.62
C ILE A 251 -7.95 -7.00 -9.85
N ARG A 252 -9.07 -7.18 -10.58
CA ARG A 252 -9.11 -8.03 -11.78
C ARG A 252 -8.12 -7.62 -12.86
N THR A 253 -7.71 -6.36 -12.90
CA THR A 253 -6.75 -5.82 -13.86
C THR A 253 -5.42 -5.42 -13.21
N LEU A 254 -5.20 -5.78 -11.94
CA LEU A 254 -3.99 -5.38 -11.22
C LEU A 254 -2.72 -5.79 -11.98
N GLY A 255 -2.63 -7.06 -12.42
CA GLY A 255 -1.44 -7.57 -13.10
C GLY A 255 -1.09 -6.75 -14.34
N VAL A 256 -2.03 -6.61 -15.28
CA VAL A 256 -1.76 -5.87 -16.53
C VAL A 256 -1.49 -4.39 -16.31
N ARG A 257 -2.07 -3.78 -15.26
CA ARG A 257 -1.78 -2.39 -14.88
C ARG A 257 -0.38 -2.25 -14.30
N MET A 258 -0.02 -3.13 -13.36
CA MET A 258 1.32 -3.09 -12.74
C MET A 258 2.42 -3.34 -13.78
N ASP A 259 2.28 -4.36 -14.63
CA ASP A 259 3.27 -4.63 -15.69
C ASP A 259 3.49 -3.41 -16.58
N ARG A 260 2.41 -2.75 -17.02
CA ARG A 260 2.49 -1.59 -17.89
C ARG A 260 3.08 -0.37 -17.15
N SER A 261 2.59 -0.08 -15.95
CA SER A 261 3.04 1.07 -15.17
C SER A 261 4.52 0.95 -14.78
N ILE A 262 4.98 -0.25 -14.39
CA ILE A 262 6.40 -0.50 -14.07
C ILE A 262 7.28 -0.32 -15.31
N ALA A 263 6.87 -0.86 -16.46
CA ALA A 263 7.62 -0.69 -17.71
C ALA A 263 7.70 0.80 -18.12
N ASN A 264 6.60 1.54 -18.00
CA ASN A 264 6.57 2.97 -18.25
C ASN A 264 7.48 3.73 -17.27
N ALA A 265 7.42 3.40 -15.97
CA ALA A 265 8.23 4.02 -14.93
C ALA A 265 9.73 3.82 -15.16
N GLN A 266 10.14 2.62 -15.54
CA GLN A 266 11.53 2.31 -15.90
C GLN A 266 12.01 3.20 -17.05
N THR A 267 11.25 3.25 -18.15
CA THR A 267 11.60 4.06 -19.32
C THR A 267 11.69 5.55 -18.99
N ILE A 268 10.75 6.07 -18.20
CA ILE A 268 10.74 7.49 -17.80
C ILE A 268 11.92 7.79 -16.88
N ALA A 269 12.21 6.93 -15.91
CA ALA A 269 13.34 7.10 -14.99
C ALA A 269 14.68 7.12 -15.74
N GLU A 270 14.88 6.23 -16.73
CA GLU A 270 16.07 6.21 -17.58
C GLU A 270 16.21 7.46 -18.44
N ARG A 271 15.12 7.94 -19.02
CA ARG A 271 15.10 9.16 -19.83
C ARG A 271 15.39 10.41 -18.97
N LEU A 272 14.87 10.49 -17.75
CA LEU A 272 15.14 11.59 -16.82
C LEU A 272 16.63 11.73 -16.49
N LEU A 273 17.38 10.63 -16.39
CA LEU A 273 18.84 10.65 -16.16
C LEU A 273 19.62 11.35 -17.28
N THR A 274 19.05 11.50 -18.47
CA THR A 274 19.70 12.14 -19.61
C THR A 274 19.58 13.67 -19.62
N LEU A 275 18.74 14.22 -18.73
CA LEU A 275 18.43 15.66 -18.72
C LEU A 275 19.36 16.41 -17.74
N PRO A 276 20.14 17.41 -18.19
CA PRO A 276 21.04 18.15 -17.32
C PRO A 276 20.36 18.93 -16.18
N VAL A 277 19.09 19.29 -16.34
CA VAL A 277 18.30 20.01 -15.34
C VAL A 277 17.82 19.10 -14.20
N VAL A 278 17.87 17.78 -14.38
CA VAL A 278 17.52 16.79 -13.38
C VAL A 278 18.75 16.47 -12.53
N GLU A 279 18.73 16.89 -11.28
CA GLU A 279 19.86 16.71 -10.36
C GLU A 279 19.93 15.29 -9.80
N LYS A 280 18.79 14.67 -9.59
CA LYS A 280 18.69 13.33 -9.01
C LYS A 280 17.43 12.64 -9.46
N VAL A 281 17.54 11.36 -9.80
CA VAL A 281 16.40 10.47 -10.01
C VAL A 281 16.39 9.42 -8.91
N ARG A 282 15.25 9.25 -8.23
CA ARG A 282 15.02 8.23 -7.23
C ARG A 282 14.06 7.22 -7.83
N TYR A 283 14.54 6.04 -8.14
CA TYR A 283 13.74 4.93 -8.64
C TYR A 283 14.47 3.62 -8.39
N PRO A 284 13.88 2.67 -7.63
CA PRO A 284 14.57 1.43 -7.28
C PRO A 284 14.99 0.56 -8.47
N GLY A 285 14.33 0.72 -9.63
CA GLY A 285 14.68 0.04 -10.88
C GLY A 285 15.99 0.51 -11.54
N LEU A 286 16.55 1.64 -11.11
CA LEU A 286 17.83 2.12 -11.61
C LEU A 286 19.00 1.52 -10.84
N SER A 287 20.02 1.02 -11.52
CA SER A 287 21.25 0.48 -10.89
C SER A 287 22.02 1.51 -10.04
N SER A 288 21.77 2.80 -10.25
CA SER A 288 22.33 3.89 -9.44
C SER A 288 21.60 4.11 -8.11
N HIS A 289 20.43 3.48 -7.90
CA HIS A 289 19.69 3.60 -6.65
C HIS A 289 20.37 2.79 -5.53
N PRO A 290 20.59 3.35 -4.32
CA PRO A 290 21.33 2.66 -3.26
C PRO A 290 20.73 1.31 -2.82
N GLY A 291 19.42 1.15 -2.96
CA GLY A 291 18.69 -0.08 -2.64
C GLY A 291 18.34 -0.96 -3.85
N HIS A 292 18.93 -0.72 -5.03
CA HIS A 292 18.56 -1.42 -6.27
C HIS A 292 18.56 -2.94 -6.14
N ASP A 293 19.70 -3.50 -5.74
CA ASP A 293 19.86 -4.97 -5.69
C ASP A 293 18.86 -5.62 -4.73
N LEU A 294 18.65 -5.02 -3.56
CA LEU A 294 17.68 -5.49 -2.57
C LEU A 294 16.25 -5.35 -3.10
N ALA A 295 15.92 -4.21 -3.70
CA ALA A 295 14.58 -3.99 -4.27
C ALA A 295 14.27 -5.02 -5.36
N MET A 296 15.21 -5.24 -6.30
CA MET A 296 15.00 -6.20 -7.39
C MET A 296 14.90 -7.64 -6.89
N ALA A 297 15.52 -7.94 -5.75
CA ALA A 297 15.42 -9.27 -5.11
C ALA A 297 14.14 -9.44 -4.27
N THR A 298 13.46 -8.36 -3.87
CA THR A 298 12.34 -8.42 -2.89
C THR A 298 11.10 -7.64 -3.36
N THR A 299 11.14 -6.31 -3.32
CA THR A 299 9.99 -5.42 -3.50
C THR A 299 9.76 -4.98 -4.94
N GLY A 300 10.66 -5.35 -5.86
CA GLY A 300 10.63 -4.85 -7.24
C GLY A 300 10.87 -3.33 -7.34
N ALA A 301 10.76 -2.80 -8.56
CA ALA A 301 10.99 -1.38 -8.84
C ALA A 301 9.78 -0.50 -8.53
N GLY A 302 8.55 -1.05 -8.63
CA GLY A 302 7.32 -0.29 -8.50
C GLY A 302 7.03 0.66 -9.66
N ALA A 303 5.99 1.47 -9.52
CA ALA A 303 5.51 2.39 -10.57
C ALA A 303 5.50 3.87 -10.11
N VAL A 304 6.30 4.21 -9.09
CA VAL A 304 6.48 5.59 -8.62
C VAL A 304 7.92 6.00 -8.89
N VAL A 305 8.10 7.14 -9.53
CA VAL A 305 9.41 7.75 -9.81
C VAL A 305 9.46 9.11 -9.13
N CYS A 306 10.57 9.43 -8.47
CA CYS A 306 10.80 10.77 -7.96
C CYS A 306 12.06 11.36 -8.57
N PHE A 307 12.05 12.67 -8.82
CA PHE A 307 13.24 13.37 -9.30
C PHE A 307 13.32 14.77 -8.70
N GLU A 308 14.53 15.30 -8.65
CA GLU A 308 14.85 16.62 -8.11
C GLU A 308 15.36 17.52 -9.24
N VAL A 309 14.93 18.78 -9.23
CA VAL A 309 15.38 19.84 -10.14
C VAL A 309 16.03 20.95 -9.33
N HIS A 310 16.49 22.06 -9.97
CA HIS A 310 17.32 23.07 -9.27
C HIS A 310 16.59 23.84 -8.16
N SER A 311 15.26 24.01 -8.23
CA SER A 311 14.53 24.79 -7.24
C SER A 311 13.08 24.31 -7.03
N ALA A 312 12.50 24.72 -5.91
CA ALA A 312 11.09 24.46 -5.59
C ALA A 312 10.15 25.15 -6.60
N ASP A 313 10.44 26.38 -7.02
CA ASP A 313 9.64 27.11 -7.98
C ASP A 313 9.67 26.45 -9.36
N GLN A 314 10.83 25.95 -9.78
CA GLN A 314 10.96 25.18 -11.00
C GLN A 314 10.16 23.87 -10.93
N ALA A 315 10.23 23.16 -9.80
CA ALA A 315 9.48 21.91 -9.60
C ALA A 315 7.97 22.14 -9.68
N GLU A 316 7.47 23.23 -9.08
CA GLU A 316 6.05 23.58 -9.15
C GLU A 316 5.65 23.96 -10.58
N ALA A 317 6.43 24.82 -11.25
CA ALA A 317 6.16 25.25 -12.62
C ALA A 317 6.13 24.05 -13.60
N ILE A 318 7.03 23.09 -13.45
CA ILE A 318 7.02 21.86 -14.25
C ILE A 318 5.72 21.08 -14.00
N ALA A 319 5.35 20.87 -12.73
CA ALA A 319 4.16 20.09 -12.39
C ALA A 319 2.86 20.74 -12.90
N GLU A 320 2.79 22.08 -12.89
CA GLU A 320 1.64 22.86 -13.39
C GLU A 320 1.57 22.93 -14.92
N SER A 321 2.68 22.70 -15.62
CA SER A 321 2.79 22.87 -17.08
C SER A 321 2.49 21.62 -17.88
N THR A 322 2.37 20.46 -17.23
CA THR A 322 1.98 19.21 -17.89
C THR A 322 0.53 19.23 -18.36
N ARG A 323 0.24 18.49 -19.39
CA ARG A 323 -1.09 18.43 -20.03
C ARG A 323 -1.72 17.04 -19.95
N LEU A 324 -0.89 16.01 -20.02
CA LEU A 324 -1.29 14.61 -19.89
C LEU A 324 -1.15 14.14 -18.44
N TRP A 325 -0.01 14.45 -17.81
CA TRP A 325 0.15 14.21 -16.38
C TRP A 325 -0.80 15.10 -15.59
N THR A 326 -1.67 14.48 -14.81
CA THR A 326 -2.59 15.22 -13.95
C THR A 326 -1.87 15.76 -12.73
N HIS A 327 -1.83 17.09 -12.55
CA HIS A 327 -1.27 17.71 -11.33
C HIS A 327 -2.23 17.50 -10.16
N ALA A 328 -2.02 16.41 -9.42
CA ALA A 328 -2.88 16.02 -8.30
C ALA A 328 -2.10 15.19 -7.28
N THR A 329 -2.61 15.18 -6.04
CA THR A 329 -2.16 14.20 -5.03
C THR A 329 -2.76 12.81 -5.30
N SER A 330 -2.25 11.80 -4.66
CA SER A 330 -2.55 10.37 -4.79
C SER A 330 -1.55 9.66 -5.69
N LEU A 331 -1.82 8.38 -5.99
CA LEU A 331 -0.99 7.53 -6.85
C LEU A 331 -1.71 6.22 -7.17
N GLY A 332 -1.19 5.48 -8.15
CA GLY A 332 -1.59 4.10 -8.40
C GLY A 332 -2.88 3.94 -9.20
N GLY A 333 -3.40 5.02 -9.80
CA GLY A 333 -4.47 4.98 -10.79
C GLY A 333 -3.98 4.52 -12.16
N VAL A 334 -4.91 4.34 -13.10
CA VAL A 334 -4.60 4.11 -14.52
C VAL A 334 -4.00 5.35 -15.16
N GLU A 335 -4.38 6.52 -14.66
CA GLU A 335 -3.86 7.83 -15.09
C GLU A 335 -2.54 8.15 -14.39
N SER A 336 -1.67 8.86 -15.10
CA SER A 336 -0.41 9.37 -14.58
C SER A 336 -0.60 10.67 -13.81
N LEU A 337 -0.02 10.73 -12.59
CA LEU A 337 -0.07 11.90 -11.72
C LEU A 337 1.33 12.48 -11.50
N ILE A 338 1.40 13.81 -11.39
CA ILE A 338 2.61 14.56 -11.06
C ILE A 338 2.35 15.50 -9.89
N GLU A 339 3.32 15.62 -8.98
CA GLU A 339 3.17 16.46 -7.80
C GLU A 339 4.52 16.85 -7.20
N ARG A 340 4.72 18.13 -6.89
CA ARG A 340 5.78 18.58 -5.99
C ARG A 340 5.35 18.28 -4.56
N ARG A 341 6.04 17.35 -3.89
CA ARG A 341 5.59 16.85 -2.58
C ARG A 341 5.63 17.89 -1.47
N ALA A 342 6.67 18.71 -1.42
CA ALA A 342 6.84 19.73 -0.40
C ALA A 342 5.87 20.93 -0.51
N ARG A 343 4.88 20.88 -1.42
CA ARG A 343 3.77 21.85 -1.43
C ARG A 343 2.81 21.71 -0.23
N TRP A 344 2.84 20.56 0.41
CA TRP A 344 2.00 20.28 1.57
C TRP A 344 2.71 20.65 2.88
N PRO A 345 2.10 21.46 3.75
CA PRO A 345 2.74 21.91 4.99
C PRO A 345 2.96 20.77 6.02
N PHE A 346 2.30 19.64 5.81
CA PHE A 346 2.44 18.44 6.64
C PHE A 346 3.47 17.44 6.07
N GLU A 347 4.16 17.76 4.97
CA GLU A 347 5.24 16.89 4.49
C GLU A 347 6.46 16.96 5.43
N HIS A 348 7.28 15.91 5.45
CA HIS A 348 8.44 15.90 6.33
C HIS A 348 9.46 16.95 5.89
N PRO A 349 10.10 17.70 6.84
CA PRO A 349 11.07 18.75 6.49
C PRO A 349 12.27 18.25 5.67
N ASP A 350 12.67 17.00 5.82
CA ASP A 350 13.79 16.39 5.09
C ASP A 350 13.45 16.01 3.65
N VAL A 351 12.17 16.07 3.26
CA VAL A 351 11.79 15.90 1.86
C VAL A 351 12.25 17.12 1.07
N PRO A 352 13.11 16.95 0.03
CA PRO A 352 13.62 18.07 -0.75
C PRO A 352 12.49 18.92 -1.32
N SER A 353 12.60 20.25 -1.16
CA SER A 353 11.57 21.19 -1.59
C SER A 353 11.36 21.20 -3.11
N ASN A 354 12.37 20.76 -3.85
CA ASN A 354 12.43 20.65 -5.31
C ASN A 354 12.14 19.24 -5.85
N LEU A 355 11.64 18.33 -4.99
CA LEU A 355 11.31 16.97 -5.37
C LEU A 355 9.93 16.89 -6.02
N ILE A 356 9.90 16.33 -7.22
CA ILE A 356 8.69 15.97 -7.97
C ILE A 356 8.48 14.46 -7.86
N ARG A 357 7.26 14.04 -7.52
CA ARG A 357 6.84 12.64 -7.55
C ARG A 357 5.93 12.40 -8.74
N LEU A 358 6.24 11.35 -9.48
CA LEU A 358 5.44 10.79 -10.57
C LEU A 358 4.79 9.49 -10.11
N SER A 359 3.47 9.41 -10.20
CA SER A 359 2.75 8.14 -10.19
C SER A 359 2.48 7.74 -11.63
N VAL A 360 3.20 6.75 -12.11
CA VAL A 360 3.18 6.42 -13.54
C VAL A 360 2.03 5.48 -13.85
N GLY A 361 1.17 5.91 -14.75
CA GLY A 361 -0.01 5.17 -15.22
C GLY A 361 0.28 4.25 -16.41
N ILE A 362 -0.78 3.90 -17.13
CA ILE A 362 -0.74 2.90 -18.21
C ILE A 362 -0.84 3.50 -19.61
N GLU A 363 -0.79 4.81 -19.74
CA GLU A 363 -0.82 5.52 -21.02
C GLU A 363 0.36 5.12 -21.90
N ASP A 364 0.39 5.59 -23.13
CA ASP A 364 1.56 5.40 -23.99
C ASP A 364 2.79 6.11 -23.41
N VAL A 365 3.91 5.41 -23.32
CA VAL A 365 5.11 5.91 -22.65
C VAL A 365 5.75 7.08 -23.39
N ASP A 366 5.64 7.13 -24.71
CA ASP A 366 6.19 8.22 -25.50
C ASP A 366 5.34 9.49 -25.39
N ASP A 367 4.02 9.35 -25.27
CA ASP A 367 3.13 10.47 -24.99
C ASP A 367 3.40 11.05 -23.58
N LEU A 368 3.53 10.18 -22.57
CA LEU A 368 3.90 10.57 -21.20
C LEU A 368 5.25 11.30 -21.17
N TRP A 369 6.25 10.76 -21.87
CA TRP A 369 7.56 11.36 -21.93
C TRP A 369 7.56 12.70 -22.65
N ASN A 370 6.89 12.81 -23.79
CA ASN A 370 6.85 14.03 -24.58
C ASN A 370 6.22 15.18 -23.80
N ASP A 371 5.12 14.91 -23.08
CA ASP A 371 4.48 15.91 -22.24
C ASP A 371 5.38 16.36 -21.08
N LEU A 372 5.98 15.41 -20.36
CA LEU A 372 6.91 15.70 -19.27
C LEU A 372 8.16 16.46 -19.77
N TYR A 373 8.73 16.02 -20.89
CA TYR A 373 9.91 16.66 -21.49
C TYR A 373 9.65 18.10 -21.92
N GLN A 374 8.47 18.37 -22.51
CA GLN A 374 8.07 19.73 -22.87
C GLN A 374 7.92 20.63 -21.64
N ALA A 375 7.28 20.12 -20.57
CA ALA A 375 7.13 20.85 -19.32
C ALA A 375 8.50 21.16 -18.68
N ILE A 376 9.41 20.17 -18.62
CA ILE A 376 10.77 20.38 -18.11
C ILE A 376 11.53 21.39 -18.96
N SER A 377 11.50 21.26 -20.29
CA SER A 377 12.24 22.14 -21.20
C SER A 377 11.76 23.59 -21.19
N ALA A 378 10.50 23.82 -20.92
CA ALA A 378 9.92 25.17 -20.81
C ALA A 378 10.40 25.91 -19.54
N HIS A 379 10.92 25.19 -18.55
CA HIS A 379 11.36 25.72 -17.26
C HIS A 379 12.81 25.39 -16.92
N SER A 380 13.62 25.02 -17.94
CA SER A 380 15.05 24.68 -17.80
C SER A 380 15.95 25.91 -17.78
#